data_f8aa9943f56ecb2b5d217df4524c880e
#
_entry.id   f8aa9943f56ecb2b5d217df4524c880e
#
_cell.length_a   1.000
_cell.length_b   1.000
_cell.length_c   1.000
_cell.angle_alpha   90.00
_cell.angle_beta   90.00
_cell.angle_gamma   90.00
#
_symmetry.space_group_name_H-M   'P 1'
#
loop_
_entity.id
_entity.type
_entity.pdbx_description
1 polymer ?
#
loop_
_entity_poly.entity_id
_entity_poly.type
_entity_poly.pdbx_seq_one_letter_code
_entity_poly.pdbx_strand_id
1 'polypeptide(L)'
;MSIEKFQNPYRFEDFKHLATDPSLSKYEKIGFPDSYREGKEEAIFTDIMSKLQIRNVQGQILLDIGPGCSDLPNMIHRYATSKGCKIILVDSKEMLDALPNNQDTTKYIGQFPNEVSDLLVSYQNSVDYIVTYSTLVCVFYDQCIFKFIDAAVVLLKPGGRLLIGDVPNVSKRKRFFSSEAGKQFHKDFMKTHEDPTVEHLQLEPGQIDDGVITGILLRYRGFGYDAYLLPQTENLPFANRREDILIVKN
;
A
#
# COMPACT_ATOMS: atom_id res chain seq x y z
N MET A 1 -24.25 0.37 -5.58
CA MET A 1 -23.27 1.10 -6.40
C MET A 1 -22.57 0.08 -7.28
N SER A 2 -22.48 0.25 -8.59
CA SER A 2 -21.95 -0.79 -9.48
C SER A 2 -20.44 -0.90 -9.35
N ILE A 3 -19.94 -2.12 -9.32
CA ILE A 3 -18.49 -2.47 -9.31
C ILE A 3 -17.72 -1.80 -10.46
N GLU A 4 -18.41 -1.42 -11.52
CA GLU A 4 -17.84 -0.72 -12.69
C GLU A 4 -17.17 0.61 -12.36
N LYS A 5 -17.60 1.31 -11.31
CA LYS A 5 -17.02 2.60 -10.88
C LYS A 5 -15.57 2.49 -10.40
N PHE A 6 -15.12 1.28 -10.02
CA PHE A 6 -13.79 1.00 -9.46
C PHE A 6 -12.88 0.19 -10.41
N GLN A 7 -13.23 0.09 -11.69
CA GLN A 7 -12.47 -0.69 -12.68
C GLN A 7 -11.30 0.08 -13.32
N ASN A 8 -11.29 1.41 -13.23
CA ASN A 8 -10.19 2.21 -13.75
C ASN A 8 -9.17 2.52 -12.65
N PRO A 9 -7.87 2.42 -12.94
CA PRO A 9 -6.86 2.82 -11.99
C PRO A 9 -6.97 4.32 -11.72
N TYR A 10 -7.09 4.68 -10.45
CA TYR A 10 -7.09 6.06 -10.02
C TYR A 10 -5.65 6.61 -10.02
N ARG A 11 -5.50 7.85 -10.48
CA ARG A 11 -4.28 8.64 -10.37
C ARG A 11 -4.30 9.48 -9.10
N PHE A 12 -3.17 10.06 -8.74
CA PHE A 12 -3.08 10.94 -7.58
C PHE A 12 -4.12 12.08 -7.58
N GLU A 13 -4.34 12.70 -8.74
CA GLU A 13 -5.34 13.77 -8.89
C GLU A 13 -6.79 13.27 -8.68
N ASP A 14 -7.10 12.06 -9.10
CA ASP A 14 -8.43 11.49 -8.91
C ASP A 14 -8.76 11.33 -7.42
N PHE A 15 -7.77 10.94 -6.60
CA PHE A 15 -7.94 10.81 -5.15
C PHE A 15 -8.23 12.14 -4.45
N LYS A 16 -7.72 13.27 -4.94
CA LYS A 16 -8.09 14.60 -4.42
C LYS A 16 -9.59 14.85 -4.57
N HIS A 17 -10.14 14.51 -5.73
CA HIS A 17 -11.58 14.64 -5.96
C HIS A 17 -12.40 13.69 -5.10
N LEU A 18 -11.99 12.42 -5.00
CA LEU A 18 -12.67 11.44 -4.14
C LEU A 18 -12.67 11.87 -2.67
N ALA A 19 -11.56 12.41 -2.16
CA ALA A 19 -11.43 12.84 -0.77
C ALA A 19 -12.44 13.93 -0.40
N THR A 20 -12.76 14.83 -1.33
CA THR A 20 -13.66 15.97 -1.11
C THR A 20 -15.13 15.68 -1.38
N ASP A 21 -15.46 14.54 -1.99
CA ASP A 21 -16.84 14.17 -2.29
C ASP A 21 -17.60 13.75 -1.01
N PRO A 22 -18.59 14.54 -0.54
CA PRO A 22 -19.32 14.21 0.68
C PRO A 22 -20.28 13.03 0.51
N SER A 23 -20.56 12.60 -0.71
CA SER A 23 -21.43 11.46 -0.98
C SER A 23 -20.74 10.11 -0.84
N LEU A 24 -19.39 10.10 -0.78
CA LEU A 24 -18.58 8.90 -0.71
C LEU A 24 -18.29 8.52 0.75
N SER A 25 -18.28 7.22 1.02
CA SER A 25 -17.81 6.68 2.28
C SER A 25 -16.29 6.88 2.43
N LYS A 26 -15.76 6.69 3.65
CA LYS A 26 -14.32 6.75 3.92
C LYS A 26 -13.50 5.73 3.10
N TYR A 27 -14.10 4.60 2.73
CA TYR A 27 -13.45 3.57 1.91
C TYR A 27 -13.53 3.91 0.42
N GLU A 28 -14.66 4.41 -0.04
CA GLU A 28 -14.81 4.87 -1.42
C GLU A 28 -13.88 6.03 -1.75
N LYS A 29 -13.63 6.91 -0.78
CA LYS A 29 -12.63 8.00 -0.91
C LYS A 29 -11.21 7.52 -1.16
N ILE A 30 -10.86 6.34 -0.67
CA ILE A 30 -9.56 5.70 -0.93
C ILE A 30 -9.62 4.64 -2.04
N GLY A 31 -10.67 4.66 -2.87
CA GLY A 31 -10.80 3.83 -4.07
C GLY A 31 -11.31 2.41 -3.83
N PHE A 32 -11.93 2.12 -2.67
CA PHE A 32 -12.48 0.80 -2.38
C PHE A 32 -13.98 0.84 -2.09
N PRO A 33 -14.77 -0.10 -2.63
CA PRO A 33 -16.13 -0.32 -2.14
C PRO A 33 -16.13 -0.70 -0.65
N ASP A 34 -17.16 -0.27 0.09
CA ASP A 34 -17.30 -0.59 1.52
C ASP A 34 -17.19 -2.09 1.79
N SER A 35 -17.84 -2.92 0.97
CA SER A 35 -17.81 -4.37 1.09
C SER A 35 -16.41 -5.01 1.09
N TYR A 36 -15.38 -4.28 0.65
CA TYR A 36 -14.01 -4.75 0.57
C TYR A 36 -13.15 -4.34 1.77
N ARG A 37 -13.58 -3.31 2.50
CA ARG A 37 -12.78 -2.74 3.60
C ARG A 37 -13.49 -2.74 4.94
N GLU A 38 -14.82 -2.60 4.95
CA GLU A 38 -15.58 -2.53 6.19
C GLU A 38 -15.37 -3.78 7.06
N GLY A 39 -14.99 -3.57 8.32
CA GLY A 39 -14.67 -4.64 9.27
C GLY A 39 -13.34 -5.36 9.03
N LYS A 40 -12.49 -4.91 8.08
CA LYS A 40 -11.20 -5.53 7.75
C LYS A 40 -9.98 -4.74 8.25
N GLU A 41 -10.15 -3.50 8.68
CA GLU A 41 -9.02 -2.63 9.02
C GLU A 41 -8.19 -3.14 10.20
N GLU A 42 -8.81 -3.78 11.19
CA GLU A 42 -8.08 -4.38 12.32
C GLU A 42 -7.17 -5.53 11.88
N ALA A 43 -7.66 -6.38 10.97
CA ALA A 43 -6.86 -7.47 10.42
C ALA A 43 -5.70 -6.94 9.57
N ILE A 44 -5.96 -5.92 8.74
CA ILE A 44 -4.95 -5.25 7.92
C ILE A 44 -3.89 -4.59 8.82
N PHE A 45 -4.31 -3.84 9.84
CA PHE A 45 -3.42 -3.22 10.81
C PHE A 45 -2.52 -4.25 11.50
N THR A 46 -3.09 -5.36 11.97
CA THR A 46 -2.35 -6.43 12.65
C THR A 46 -1.29 -7.03 11.71
N ASP A 47 -1.64 -7.28 10.46
CA ASP A 47 -0.72 -7.80 9.45
C ASP A 47 0.43 -6.83 9.17
N ILE A 48 0.15 -5.54 8.96
CA ILE A 48 1.17 -4.49 8.77
C ILE A 48 2.12 -4.44 9.97
N MET A 49 1.60 -4.40 11.20
CA MET A 49 2.42 -4.31 12.41
C MET A 49 3.32 -5.54 12.60
N SER A 50 2.81 -6.72 12.28
CA SER A 50 3.59 -7.98 12.33
C SER A 50 4.80 -7.94 11.39
N LYS A 51 4.68 -7.29 10.23
CA LYS A 51 5.72 -7.18 9.20
C LYS A 51 6.70 -6.02 9.45
N LEU A 52 6.20 -4.85 9.87
CA LEU A 52 7.05 -3.71 10.22
C LEU A 52 7.87 -3.97 11.48
N GLN A 53 7.31 -4.66 12.47
CA GLN A 53 7.97 -4.98 13.75
C GLN A 53 8.51 -3.72 14.45
N ILE A 54 7.67 -2.71 14.61
CA ILE A 54 8.03 -1.45 15.26
C ILE A 54 8.51 -1.73 16.68
N ARG A 55 9.75 -1.32 16.97
CA ARG A 55 10.37 -1.48 18.29
C ARG A 55 9.90 -0.40 19.26
N ASN A 56 9.90 -0.72 20.55
CA ASN A 56 9.58 0.25 21.60
C ASN A 56 10.84 1.05 21.97
N VAL A 57 11.22 2.00 21.11
CA VAL A 57 12.39 2.86 21.27
C VAL A 57 11.98 4.29 20.97
N GLN A 58 12.31 5.21 21.86
CA GLN A 58 11.96 6.63 21.71
C GLN A 58 12.72 7.30 20.56
N GLY A 59 12.07 8.23 19.90
CA GLY A 59 12.67 9.06 18.85
C GLY A 59 12.80 8.39 17.48
N GLN A 60 12.22 7.21 17.28
CA GLN A 60 12.10 6.59 15.96
C GLN A 60 11.15 7.39 15.07
N ILE A 61 11.30 7.24 13.76
CA ILE A 61 10.48 7.93 12.77
C ILE A 61 9.73 6.89 11.92
N LEU A 62 8.40 7.03 11.85
CA LEU A 62 7.56 6.33 10.89
C LEU A 62 7.08 7.32 9.84
N LEU A 63 7.35 7.01 8.57
CA LEU A 63 6.84 7.71 7.40
C LEU A 63 5.72 6.88 6.77
N ASP A 64 4.54 7.47 6.61
CA ASP A 64 3.42 6.88 5.90
C ASP A 64 3.21 7.63 4.57
N ILE A 65 3.42 6.91 3.45
CA ILE A 65 3.33 7.47 2.10
C ILE A 65 2.01 7.02 1.46
N GLY A 66 1.13 7.97 1.20
CA GLY A 66 -0.21 7.70 0.69
C GLY A 66 -1.13 7.08 1.74
N PRO A 67 -1.23 7.65 2.98
CA PRO A 67 -2.06 7.08 4.04
C PRO A 67 -3.55 7.03 3.68
N GLY A 68 -4.01 7.92 2.81
CA GLY A 68 -5.44 8.12 2.56
C GLY A 68 -6.16 8.72 3.77
N CYS A 69 -7.48 8.51 3.85
CA CYS A 69 -8.32 9.13 4.87
C CYS A 69 -9.27 8.15 5.60
N SER A 70 -8.98 6.84 5.55
CA SER A 70 -9.74 5.81 6.30
C SER A 70 -9.30 5.72 7.77
N ASP A 71 -9.79 4.73 8.51
CA ASP A 71 -9.39 4.54 9.91
C ASP A 71 -8.01 3.89 10.05
N LEU A 72 -7.56 3.16 9.05
CA LEU A 72 -6.29 2.41 9.08
C LEU A 72 -5.08 3.30 9.41
N PRO A 73 -4.84 4.46 8.77
CA PRO A 73 -3.73 5.34 9.13
C PRO A 73 -3.81 5.78 10.60
N ASN A 74 -5.00 6.08 11.11
CA ASN A 74 -5.16 6.45 12.53
C ASN A 74 -4.76 5.33 13.50
N MET A 75 -5.01 4.06 13.13
CA MET A 75 -4.60 2.90 13.93
C MET A 75 -3.07 2.76 13.92
N ILE A 76 -2.45 2.85 12.72
CA ILE A 76 -1.01 2.77 12.52
C ILE A 76 -0.30 3.89 13.32
N HIS A 77 -0.76 5.13 13.16
CA HIS A 77 -0.13 6.29 13.79
C HIS A 77 -0.23 6.24 15.31
N ARG A 78 -1.39 5.92 15.86
CA ARG A 78 -1.56 5.76 17.32
C ARG A 78 -0.66 4.68 17.89
N TYR A 79 -0.56 3.54 17.20
CA TYR A 79 0.33 2.46 17.63
C TYR A 79 1.80 2.90 17.59
N ALA A 80 2.24 3.48 16.48
CA ALA A 80 3.63 3.95 16.33
C ALA A 80 3.98 5.02 17.37
N THR A 81 3.10 5.99 17.61
CA THR A 81 3.27 7.00 18.66
C THR A 81 3.36 6.36 20.05
N SER A 82 2.55 5.33 20.34
CA SER A 82 2.64 4.59 21.61
C SER A 82 3.98 3.85 21.79
N LYS A 83 4.70 3.61 20.69
CA LYS A 83 6.07 3.04 20.68
C LYS A 83 7.16 4.11 20.67
N GLY A 84 6.79 5.39 20.77
CA GLY A 84 7.73 6.51 20.79
C GLY A 84 8.17 7.01 19.41
N CYS A 85 7.44 6.67 18.35
CA CYS A 85 7.71 7.17 17.01
C CYS A 85 7.14 8.58 16.81
N LYS A 86 7.91 9.42 16.10
CA LYS A 86 7.39 10.58 15.39
C LYS A 86 6.79 10.14 14.07
N ILE A 87 5.72 10.78 13.65
CA ILE A 87 4.97 10.42 12.45
C ILE A 87 5.19 11.46 11.35
N ILE A 88 5.49 11.00 10.17
CA ILE A 88 5.53 11.84 8.95
C ILE A 88 4.51 11.29 7.98
N LEU A 89 3.65 12.16 7.45
CA LEU A 89 2.62 11.81 6.48
C LEU A 89 2.88 12.52 5.16
N VAL A 90 2.72 11.82 4.05
CA VAL A 90 2.81 12.38 2.70
C VAL A 90 1.59 11.98 1.90
N ASP A 91 0.78 12.95 1.53
CA ASP A 91 -0.40 12.75 0.65
C ASP A 91 -0.87 14.10 0.10
N SER A 92 -1.97 14.11 -0.64
CA SER A 92 -2.67 15.32 -1.01
C SER A 92 -3.19 16.07 0.23
N LYS A 93 -3.39 17.38 0.07
CA LYS A 93 -3.96 18.21 1.15
C LYS A 93 -5.31 17.66 1.62
N GLU A 94 -6.14 17.26 0.67
CA GLU A 94 -7.50 16.78 0.89
C GLU A 94 -7.52 15.50 1.74
N MET A 95 -6.59 14.57 1.50
CA MET A 95 -6.43 13.36 2.32
C MET A 95 -5.88 13.69 3.70
N LEU A 96 -4.84 14.53 3.78
CA LEU A 96 -4.20 14.88 5.05
C LEU A 96 -5.08 15.73 5.96
N ASP A 97 -5.98 16.54 5.43
CA ASP A 97 -6.93 17.34 6.22
C ASP A 97 -7.93 16.46 7.00
N ALA A 98 -8.20 15.25 6.51
CA ALA A 98 -9.05 14.27 7.19
C ALA A 98 -8.34 13.54 8.35
N LEU A 99 -7.02 13.63 8.44
CA LEU A 99 -6.23 12.99 9.48
C LEU A 99 -5.93 13.95 10.63
N PRO A 100 -5.87 13.46 11.90
CA PRO A 100 -5.64 14.30 13.06
C PRO A 100 -4.30 15.04 13.00
N ASN A 101 -4.27 16.23 13.59
CA ASN A 101 -3.05 16.98 13.85
C ASN A 101 -2.60 16.70 15.30
N ASN A 102 -1.45 16.07 15.45
CA ASN A 102 -0.83 15.76 16.74
C ASN A 102 0.55 16.43 16.82
N GLN A 103 1.06 16.65 18.02
CA GLN A 103 2.38 17.28 18.24
C GLN A 103 3.52 16.45 17.63
N ASP A 104 3.36 15.13 17.55
CA ASP A 104 4.36 14.21 17.01
C ASP A 104 4.16 13.91 15.52
N THR A 105 3.27 14.64 14.84
CA THR A 105 2.93 14.40 13.42
C THR A 105 3.31 15.60 12.55
N THR A 106 4.11 15.33 11.52
CA THR A 106 4.45 16.29 10.47
C THR A 106 3.79 15.87 9.15
N LYS A 107 3.13 16.80 8.47
CA LYS A 107 2.44 16.55 7.20
C LYS A 107 3.18 17.24 6.05
N TYR A 108 3.50 16.49 5.00
CA TYR A 108 4.03 16.98 3.73
C TYR A 108 2.96 16.83 2.66
N ILE A 109 2.53 17.96 2.10
CA ILE A 109 1.48 18.00 1.09
C ILE A 109 2.11 17.85 -0.29
N GLY A 110 1.70 16.84 -1.05
CA GLY A 110 2.14 16.62 -2.42
C GLY A 110 2.32 15.16 -2.78
N GLN A 111 2.50 14.92 -4.08
CA GLN A 111 2.76 13.58 -4.62
C GLN A 111 4.22 13.16 -4.36
N PHE A 112 4.40 12.08 -3.61
CA PHE A 112 5.73 11.51 -3.38
C PHE A 112 6.25 10.83 -4.66
N PRO A 113 7.54 10.98 -5.01
CA PRO A 113 8.55 11.85 -4.38
C PRO A 113 8.62 13.25 -4.99
N ASN A 114 7.89 13.54 -6.07
CA ASN A 114 8.14 14.64 -7.00
C ASN A 114 7.85 16.03 -6.40
N GLU A 115 6.88 16.12 -5.49
CA GLU A 115 6.40 17.40 -4.94
C GLU A 115 6.83 17.64 -3.49
N VAL A 116 7.66 16.73 -2.92
CA VAL A 116 8.08 16.77 -1.51
C VAL A 116 9.61 16.72 -1.36
N SER A 117 10.30 17.49 -2.17
CA SER A 117 11.79 17.55 -2.18
C SER A 117 12.37 17.86 -0.80
N ASP A 118 11.72 18.73 -0.02
CA ASP A 118 12.17 19.13 1.31
C ASP A 118 12.18 17.94 2.29
N LEU A 119 11.22 17.04 2.17
CA LEU A 119 11.20 15.78 2.92
C LEU A 119 12.44 14.94 2.58
N LEU A 120 12.74 14.78 1.29
CA LEU A 120 13.86 13.96 0.83
C LEU A 120 15.20 14.49 1.35
N VAL A 121 15.37 15.81 1.39
CA VAL A 121 16.56 16.45 1.90
C VAL A 121 16.65 16.32 3.44
N SER A 122 15.53 16.59 4.13
CA SER A 122 15.52 16.67 5.60
C SER A 122 15.65 15.31 6.29
N TYR A 123 15.20 14.22 5.65
CA TYR A 123 15.12 12.90 6.29
C TYR A 123 15.95 11.81 5.60
N GLN A 124 16.91 12.19 4.76
CA GLN A 124 17.85 11.23 4.18
C GLN A 124 18.55 10.42 5.29
N ASN A 125 18.54 9.09 5.16
CA ASN A 125 19.13 8.15 6.13
C ASN A 125 18.64 8.30 7.59
N SER A 126 17.40 8.76 7.79
CA SER A 126 16.90 9.09 9.13
C SER A 126 15.65 8.33 9.55
N VAL A 127 14.94 7.72 8.60
CA VAL A 127 13.64 7.08 8.83
C VAL A 127 13.79 5.62 9.25
N ASP A 128 13.14 5.23 10.34
CA ASP A 128 13.15 3.86 10.86
C ASP A 128 12.19 2.94 10.11
N TYR A 129 10.98 3.44 9.88
CA TYR A 129 9.90 2.67 9.26
C TYR A 129 9.22 3.49 8.19
N ILE A 130 9.02 2.87 7.03
CA ILE A 130 8.19 3.43 5.97
C ILE A 130 7.08 2.43 5.67
N VAL A 131 5.87 2.92 5.61
CA VAL A 131 4.71 2.18 5.13
C VAL A 131 4.12 2.88 3.92
N THR A 132 3.72 2.10 2.93
CA THR A 132 2.90 2.53 1.80
C THR A 132 1.96 1.37 1.46
N TYR A 133 0.67 1.53 1.76
CA TYR A 133 -0.30 0.43 1.71
C TYR A 133 -1.39 0.72 0.69
N SER A 134 -1.62 -0.24 -0.22
CA SER A 134 -2.54 -0.10 -1.38
C SER A 134 -2.17 1.02 -2.37
N THR A 135 -1.00 1.62 -2.27
CA THR A 135 -0.58 2.81 -3.03
C THR A 135 0.18 2.43 -4.31
N LEU A 136 0.97 1.32 -4.29
CA LEU A 136 1.88 1.00 -5.40
C LEU A 136 1.15 0.81 -6.74
N VAL A 137 -0.09 0.35 -6.73
CA VAL A 137 -0.89 0.22 -7.96
C VAL A 137 -1.13 1.57 -8.63
N CYS A 138 -1.41 2.61 -7.85
CA CYS A 138 -1.62 3.97 -8.35
C CYS A 138 -0.30 4.56 -8.88
N VAL A 139 0.79 4.35 -8.12
CA VAL A 139 2.14 4.73 -8.55
C VAL A 139 2.51 4.07 -9.87
N PHE A 140 2.17 2.79 -10.07
CA PHE A 140 2.47 2.05 -11.29
C PHE A 140 1.81 2.66 -12.54
N TYR A 141 0.64 3.27 -12.39
CA TYR A 141 -0.07 3.95 -13.47
C TYR A 141 0.37 5.41 -13.68
N ASP A 142 0.76 6.08 -12.61
CA ASP A 142 0.91 7.52 -12.61
C ASP A 142 2.38 7.98 -12.74
N GLN A 143 3.32 7.11 -12.32
CA GLN A 143 4.75 7.44 -12.33
C GLN A 143 5.64 6.19 -12.42
N CYS A 144 6.94 6.39 -12.43
CA CYS A 144 7.91 5.30 -12.41
C CYS A 144 8.05 4.70 -11.01
N ILE A 145 7.63 3.44 -10.83
CA ILE A 145 7.70 2.72 -9.54
C ILE A 145 9.13 2.70 -8.97
N PHE A 146 10.15 2.58 -9.81
CA PHE A 146 11.53 2.55 -9.35
C PHE A 146 11.98 3.91 -8.80
N LYS A 147 11.57 5.02 -9.40
CA LYS A 147 11.84 6.34 -8.83
C LYS A 147 11.15 6.51 -7.46
N PHE A 148 9.93 6.03 -7.33
CA PHE A 148 9.19 6.05 -6.08
C PHE A 148 9.90 5.25 -4.98
N ILE A 149 10.25 3.99 -5.26
CA ILE A 149 10.88 3.12 -4.26
C ILE A 149 12.33 3.58 -3.99
N ASP A 150 13.10 4.01 -5.02
CA ASP A 150 14.46 4.55 -4.84
C ASP A 150 14.46 5.75 -3.88
N ALA A 151 13.49 6.67 -4.04
CA ALA A 151 13.34 7.81 -3.14
C ALA A 151 12.98 7.37 -1.71
N ALA A 152 12.12 6.36 -1.56
CA ALA A 152 11.74 5.84 -0.24
C ALA A 152 12.93 5.17 0.48
N VAL A 153 13.71 4.31 -0.19
CA VAL A 153 14.84 3.61 0.45
C VAL A 153 16.00 4.53 0.81
N VAL A 154 16.17 5.66 0.11
CA VAL A 154 17.16 6.69 0.46
C VAL A 154 16.86 7.31 1.83
N LEU A 155 15.61 7.42 2.21
CA LEU A 155 15.20 7.94 3.52
C LEU A 155 15.50 6.97 4.67
N LEU A 156 15.54 5.65 4.42
CA LEU A 156 15.78 4.66 5.45
C LEU A 156 17.18 4.82 6.08
N LYS A 157 17.24 4.77 7.39
CA LYS A 157 18.51 4.57 8.11
C LYS A 157 18.95 3.11 8.08
N PRO A 158 20.21 2.78 8.42
CA PRO A 158 20.62 1.39 8.62
C PRO A 158 19.71 0.66 9.60
N GLY A 159 19.26 -0.53 9.27
CA GLY A 159 18.25 -1.31 9.99
C GLY A 159 16.81 -0.85 9.78
N GLY A 160 16.58 0.21 8.99
CA GLY A 160 15.25 0.72 8.67
C GLY A 160 14.48 -0.21 7.71
N ARG A 161 13.15 -0.14 7.76
CA ARG A 161 12.24 -1.04 7.03
C ARG A 161 11.24 -0.26 6.19
N LEU A 162 11.07 -0.65 4.94
CA LEU A 162 10.01 -0.19 4.05
C LEU A 162 9.06 -1.35 3.78
N LEU A 163 7.79 -1.21 4.16
CA LEU A 163 6.71 -2.12 3.80
C LEU A 163 5.87 -1.50 2.67
N ILE A 164 5.88 -2.15 1.53
CA ILE A 164 4.99 -1.87 0.40
C ILE A 164 3.89 -2.92 0.46
N GLY A 165 2.74 -2.56 1.00
CA GLY A 165 1.67 -3.51 1.26
C GLY A 165 0.54 -3.45 0.23
N ASP A 166 -0.21 -4.55 0.18
CA ASP A 166 -1.42 -4.70 -0.63
C ASP A 166 -1.17 -4.55 -2.14
N VAL A 167 -0.04 -5.10 -2.61
CA VAL A 167 0.35 -5.05 -4.02
C VAL A 167 -0.46 -6.07 -4.82
N PRO A 168 -1.30 -5.64 -5.77
CA PRO A 168 -2.01 -6.58 -6.63
C PRO A 168 -1.02 -7.34 -7.51
N ASN A 169 -1.26 -8.65 -7.67
CA ASN A 169 -0.44 -9.50 -8.53
C ASN A 169 -1.34 -10.30 -9.49
N VAL A 170 -1.33 -9.92 -10.75
CA VAL A 170 -2.17 -10.58 -11.76
C VAL A 170 -1.78 -12.04 -11.98
N SER A 171 -0.51 -12.38 -11.86
CA SER A 171 -0.06 -13.78 -11.97
C SER A 171 -0.57 -14.62 -10.80
N LYS A 172 -0.55 -14.09 -9.56
CA LYS A 172 -1.14 -14.75 -8.39
C LYS A 172 -2.66 -14.88 -8.52
N ARG A 173 -3.33 -13.83 -9.02
CA ARG A 173 -4.77 -13.88 -9.32
C ARG A 173 -5.11 -15.01 -10.30
N LYS A 174 -4.33 -15.16 -11.38
CA LYS A 174 -4.52 -16.24 -12.36
C LYS A 174 -4.32 -17.61 -11.72
N ARG A 175 -3.26 -17.79 -10.91
CA ARG A 175 -3.05 -19.04 -10.17
C ARG A 175 -4.22 -19.37 -9.23
N PHE A 176 -4.74 -18.37 -8.51
CA PHE A 176 -5.90 -18.56 -7.64
C PHE A 176 -7.13 -19.01 -8.42
N PHE A 177 -7.53 -18.29 -9.45
CA PHE A 177 -8.73 -18.61 -10.22
C PHE A 177 -8.62 -19.92 -11.04
N SER A 178 -7.42 -20.44 -11.24
CA SER A 178 -7.21 -21.76 -11.84
C SER A 178 -7.35 -22.92 -10.82
N SER A 179 -7.35 -22.63 -9.52
CA SER A 179 -7.55 -23.63 -8.48
C SER A 179 -9.03 -23.93 -8.23
N GLU A 180 -9.34 -25.08 -7.65
CA GLU A 180 -10.71 -25.45 -7.29
C GLU A 180 -11.35 -24.44 -6.32
N ALA A 181 -10.58 -23.95 -5.32
CA ALA A 181 -11.04 -22.92 -4.41
C ALA A 181 -11.37 -21.60 -5.14
N GLY A 182 -10.54 -21.23 -6.10
CA GLY A 182 -10.77 -20.02 -6.90
C GLY A 182 -11.97 -20.13 -7.84
N LYS A 183 -12.18 -21.30 -8.44
CA LYS A 183 -13.37 -21.58 -9.26
C LYS A 183 -14.65 -21.48 -8.42
N GLN A 184 -14.64 -22.10 -7.24
CA GLN A 184 -15.79 -22.04 -6.33
C GLN A 184 -16.06 -20.60 -5.88
N PHE A 185 -14.99 -19.86 -5.48
CA PHE A 185 -15.10 -18.44 -5.13
C PHE A 185 -15.72 -17.62 -6.27
N HIS A 186 -15.30 -17.86 -7.53
CA HIS A 186 -15.86 -17.18 -8.70
C HIS A 186 -17.35 -17.45 -8.86
N LYS A 187 -17.76 -18.72 -8.79
CA LYS A 187 -19.16 -19.13 -8.91
C LYS A 187 -20.04 -18.47 -7.84
N ASP A 188 -19.57 -18.47 -6.61
CA ASP A 188 -20.31 -17.89 -5.48
C ASP A 188 -20.42 -16.37 -5.60
N PHE A 189 -19.33 -15.70 -6.00
CA PHE A 189 -19.28 -14.25 -6.14
C PHE A 189 -20.09 -13.73 -7.33
N MET A 190 -19.92 -14.37 -8.50
CA MET A 190 -20.59 -13.96 -9.73
C MET A 190 -22.02 -14.51 -9.86
N LYS A 191 -22.45 -15.38 -8.91
CA LYS A 191 -23.75 -16.09 -8.98
C LYS A 191 -23.92 -16.87 -10.28
N THR A 192 -22.88 -17.55 -10.73
CA THR A 192 -22.82 -18.33 -11.98
C THR A 192 -22.44 -19.78 -11.72
N HIS A 193 -22.70 -20.65 -12.69
CA HIS A 193 -22.20 -22.04 -12.69
C HIS A 193 -20.96 -22.22 -13.57
N GLU A 194 -20.55 -21.18 -14.30
CA GLU A 194 -19.41 -21.20 -15.20
C GLU A 194 -18.08 -21.06 -14.44
N ASP A 195 -17.06 -21.76 -14.90
CA ASP A 195 -15.70 -21.58 -14.41
C ASP A 195 -15.11 -20.25 -14.91
N PRO A 196 -14.22 -19.61 -14.13
CA PRO A 196 -13.52 -18.42 -14.62
C PRO A 196 -12.60 -18.76 -15.78
N THR A 197 -12.59 -17.92 -16.81
CA THR A 197 -11.62 -18.04 -17.89
C THR A 197 -10.27 -17.51 -17.42
N VAL A 198 -9.23 -18.35 -17.48
CA VAL A 198 -7.86 -17.99 -17.08
C VAL A 198 -6.87 -18.38 -18.16
N GLU A 199 -6.18 -17.38 -18.69
CA GLU A 199 -5.11 -17.56 -19.68
C GLU A 199 -3.76 -17.14 -19.07
N HIS A 200 -2.94 -18.12 -18.66
CA HIS A 200 -1.70 -17.85 -17.94
C HIS A 200 -0.69 -17.06 -18.76
N LEU A 201 -0.56 -17.35 -20.05
CA LEU A 201 0.41 -16.72 -20.94
C LEU A 201 -0.07 -15.42 -21.58
N GLN A 202 -1.34 -15.05 -21.38
CA GLN A 202 -1.86 -13.78 -21.86
C GLN A 202 -1.28 -12.64 -21.04
N LEU A 203 -0.61 -11.69 -21.70
CA LEU A 203 -0.16 -10.46 -21.07
C LEU A 203 -1.37 -9.56 -20.78
N GLU A 204 -1.34 -8.94 -19.60
CA GLU A 204 -2.30 -7.91 -19.20
C GLU A 204 -1.55 -6.58 -19.06
N PRO A 205 -1.46 -5.76 -20.13
CA PRO A 205 -0.71 -4.51 -20.09
C PRO A 205 -1.21 -3.59 -18.97
N GLY A 206 -0.26 -2.91 -18.31
CA GLY A 206 -0.60 -2.00 -17.21
C GLY A 206 -0.91 -2.71 -15.89
N GLN A 207 -0.74 -4.01 -15.77
CA GLN A 207 -0.93 -4.75 -14.51
C GLN A 207 0.41 -5.14 -13.89
N ILE A 208 0.44 -5.15 -12.54
CA ILE A 208 1.59 -5.69 -11.79
C ILE A 208 1.50 -7.22 -11.79
N ASP A 209 2.55 -7.87 -12.22
CA ASP A 209 2.69 -9.33 -12.31
C ASP A 209 3.92 -9.82 -11.54
N ASP A 210 4.18 -11.14 -11.59
CA ASP A 210 5.35 -11.74 -10.97
C ASP A 210 6.66 -11.16 -11.52
N GLY A 211 6.70 -10.74 -12.80
CA GLY A 211 7.87 -10.13 -13.42
C GLY A 211 8.21 -8.78 -12.79
N VAL A 212 7.20 -7.91 -12.60
CA VAL A 212 7.36 -6.62 -11.94
C VAL A 212 7.81 -6.80 -10.49
N ILE A 213 7.13 -7.68 -9.73
CA ILE A 213 7.47 -7.94 -8.32
C ILE A 213 8.89 -8.50 -8.19
N THR A 214 9.24 -9.51 -9.00
CA THR A 214 10.59 -10.09 -8.99
C THR A 214 11.64 -9.04 -9.38
N GLY A 215 11.33 -8.18 -10.36
CA GLY A 215 12.19 -7.07 -10.77
C GLY A 215 12.48 -6.11 -9.60
N ILE A 216 11.47 -5.78 -8.79
CA ILE A 216 11.65 -4.98 -7.57
C ILE A 216 12.60 -5.70 -6.60
N LEU A 217 12.34 -6.96 -6.27
CA LEU A 217 13.19 -7.71 -5.33
C LEU A 217 14.65 -7.78 -5.80
N LEU A 218 14.88 -8.13 -7.06
CA LEU A 218 16.23 -8.25 -7.62
C LEU A 218 16.97 -6.92 -7.65
N ARG A 219 16.28 -5.81 -7.98
CA ARG A 219 16.87 -4.48 -7.98
C ARG A 219 17.40 -4.10 -6.60
N TYR A 220 16.58 -4.21 -5.57
CA TYR A 220 16.99 -3.75 -4.23
C TYR A 220 17.99 -4.69 -3.58
N ARG A 221 17.92 -6.00 -3.83
CA ARG A 221 19.00 -6.94 -3.46
C ARG A 221 20.31 -6.59 -4.15
N GLY A 222 20.27 -6.23 -5.43
CA GLY A 222 21.45 -5.77 -6.17
C GLY A 222 22.08 -4.49 -5.61
N PHE A 223 21.29 -3.65 -4.94
CA PHE A 223 21.78 -2.45 -4.25
C PHE A 223 22.23 -2.70 -2.80
N GLY A 224 22.22 -3.95 -2.34
CA GLY A 224 22.67 -4.33 -1.00
C GLY A 224 21.60 -4.24 0.10
N TYR A 225 20.33 -4.09 -0.26
CA TYR A 225 19.22 -4.21 0.67
C TYR A 225 18.77 -5.66 0.78
N ASP A 226 18.20 -6.04 1.92
CA ASP A 226 17.40 -7.25 1.97
C ASP A 226 15.98 -6.96 1.48
N ALA A 227 15.50 -7.74 0.52
CA ALA A 227 14.16 -7.59 -0.05
C ALA A 227 13.42 -8.93 -0.05
N TYR A 228 12.20 -8.92 0.48
CA TYR A 228 11.38 -10.10 0.70
C TYR A 228 9.99 -9.92 0.08
N LEU A 229 9.47 -10.97 -0.52
CA LEU A 229 8.06 -11.09 -0.85
C LEU A 229 7.36 -11.81 0.29
N LEU A 230 6.36 -11.16 0.88
CA LEU A 230 5.62 -11.67 2.02
C LEU A 230 4.17 -11.96 1.62
N PRO A 231 3.61 -13.09 2.03
CA PRO A 231 2.19 -13.36 1.86
C PRO A 231 1.35 -12.44 2.76
N GLN A 232 0.13 -12.17 2.35
CA GLN A 232 -0.89 -11.63 3.24
C GLN A 232 -1.55 -12.76 4.03
N THR A 233 -2.01 -12.47 5.25
CA THR A 233 -2.79 -13.41 6.05
C THR A 233 -4.14 -13.70 5.38
N GLU A 234 -4.64 -14.93 5.49
CA GLU A 234 -5.83 -15.40 4.74
C GLU A 234 -7.11 -14.61 5.04
N ASN A 235 -7.20 -13.97 6.20
CA ASN A 235 -8.35 -13.16 6.61
C ASN A 235 -8.36 -11.76 6.00
N LEU A 236 -7.30 -11.36 5.25
CA LEU A 236 -7.25 -10.08 4.55
C LEU A 236 -8.09 -10.11 3.27
N PRO A 237 -8.64 -8.95 2.89
CA PRO A 237 -9.38 -8.81 1.64
C PRO A 237 -8.54 -9.20 0.47
N PHE A 238 -8.59 -9.96 -0.39
CA PHE A 238 -7.71 -10.21 -1.54
C PHE A 238 -6.36 -10.89 -1.25
N ALA A 239 -6.14 -11.50 -0.09
CA ALA A 239 -4.91 -12.24 0.22
C ALA A 239 -4.54 -13.29 -0.86
N ASN A 240 -5.55 -13.82 -1.55
CA ASN A 240 -5.42 -14.78 -2.64
C ASN A 240 -4.87 -14.19 -3.97
N ARG A 241 -4.73 -12.88 -4.07
CA ARG A 241 -4.28 -12.18 -5.31
C ARG A 241 -3.42 -10.94 -5.05
N ARG A 242 -3.03 -10.71 -3.80
CA ARG A 242 -2.16 -9.60 -3.38
C ARG A 242 -1.00 -10.12 -2.54
N GLU A 243 0.07 -9.37 -2.51
CA GLU A 243 1.31 -9.68 -1.80
C GLU A 243 1.89 -8.41 -1.22
N ASP A 244 2.82 -8.57 -0.28
CA ASP A 244 3.52 -7.44 0.32
C ASP A 244 5.03 -7.57 0.06
N ILE A 245 5.70 -6.44 -0.13
CA ILE A 245 7.15 -6.38 -0.31
C ILE A 245 7.73 -5.69 0.92
N LEU A 246 8.69 -6.33 1.57
CA LEU A 246 9.46 -5.75 2.65
C LEU A 246 10.90 -5.52 2.18
N ILE A 247 11.39 -4.29 2.31
CA ILE A 247 12.78 -3.92 2.05
C ILE A 247 13.41 -3.46 3.35
N VAL A 248 14.57 -4.02 3.67
CA VAL A 248 15.35 -3.69 4.88
C VAL A 248 16.71 -3.16 4.46
N LYS A 249 17.09 -2.01 5.00
CA LYS A 249 18.40 -1.42 4.79
C LYS A 249 19.39 -2.01 5.78
N ASN A 250 20.47 -2.62 5.28
CA ASN A 250 21.56 -3.17 6.10
C ASN A 250 22.50 -2.09 6.62
#